data_e778b4f52fd84c8726c744ea15c9ac3c
#
_entry.id   e778b4f52fd84c8726c744ea15c9ac3c
#
_cell.length_a   1.000
_cell.length_b   1.000
_cell.length_c   1.000
_cell.angle_alpha   90.00
_cell.angle_beta   90.00
_cell.angle_gamma   90.00
#
_symmetry.space_group_name_H-M   'P 1'
#
loop_
_entity.id
_entity.type
_entity.pdbx_description
1 polymer ?
#
loop_
_entity_poly.entity_id
_entity_poly.type
_entity_poly.pdbx_seq_one_letter_code
_entity_poly.pdbx_strand_id
1 'polypeptide(L)'
;MASILVLGIGNILLRDEGVGVHIVQEMTDRAAKGTLKLPDDVELVDGGTFGIDLLDTIAGRRKVIVIDAVQVAAEESADPSKIGPGAVLRFTAEDLAQRQTADLSLHQIGLFETLSMARQLGSAVGEVVILGIVPKTLESGLELSPEVAAAVPKVIDLVLKEITDVGAYPG
;
A
#
# COMPACT_ATOMS: atom_id res chain seq x y z
N MET A 1 -19.91 -6.65 -1.84
CA MET A 1 -18.44 -6.40 -1.97
C MET A 1 -18.04 -5.33 -0.95
N ALA A 2 -16.99 -5.57 -0.23
CA ALA A 2 -16.47 -4.57 0.70
C ALA A 2 -16.08 -3.28 -0.03
N SER A 3 -16.38 -2.13 0.55
CA SER A 3 -16.18 -0.82 -0.11
C SER A 3 -14.77 -0.28 0.05
N ILE A 4 -14.06 -0.73 1.08
CA ILE A 4 -12.68 -0.36 1.37
C ILE A 4 -11.79 -1.59 1.22
N LEU A 5 -10.74 -1.44 0.42
CA LEU A 5 -9.73 -2.47 0.22
C LEU A 5 -8.41 -2.01 0.86
N VAL A 6 -7.82 -2.85 1.70
CA VAL A 6 -6.43 -2.71 2.15
C VAL A 6 -5.60 -3.77 1.42
N LEU A 7 -4.69 -3.33 0.59
CA LEU A 7 -3.91 -4.17 -0.32
C LEU A 7 -2.43 -4.11 0.04
N GLY A 8 -1.88 -5.23 0.51
CA GLY A 8 -0.44 -5.38 0.72
C GLY A 8 0.24 -5.90 -0.55
N ILE A 9 1.25 -5.20 -1.02
CA ILE A 9 2.01 -5.57 -2.20
C ILE A 9 3.46 -5.82 -1.80
N GLY A 10 4.12 -6.73 -2.48
CA GLY A 10 5.54 -6.98 -2.38
C GLY A 10 5.93 -8.44 -2.44
N ASN A 11 7.22 -8.68 -2.55
CA ASN A 11 7.80 -10.02 -2.57
C ASN A 11 8.37 -10.37 -1.20
N ILE A 12 7.72 -11.27 -0.48
CA ILE A 12 8.15 -11.71 0.86
C ILE A 12 9.50 -12.45 0.85
N LEU A 13 10.00 -12.87 -0.29
CA LEU A 13 11.30 -13.53 -0.42
C LEU A 13 12.47 -12.54 -0.48
N LEU A 14 12.20 -11.24 -0.58
CA LEU A 14 13.18 -10.17 -0.70
C LEU A 14 13.14 -9.20 0.49
N ARG A 15 13.04 -9.73 1.69
CA ARG A 15 13.05 -9.00 2.97
C ARG A 15 12.10 -7.80 2.97
N ASP A 16 12.60 -6.57 3.02
CA ASP A 16 11.78 -5.36 3.18
C ASP A 16 10.84 -5.09 1.99
N GLU A 17 11.11 -5.66 0.81
CA GLU A 17 10.19 -5.58 -0.32
C GLU A 17 8.83 -6.21 -0.01
N GLY A 18 8.79 -7.18 0.89
CA GLY A 18 7.56 -7.84 1.35
C GLY A 18 6.80 -7.12 2.46
N VAL A 19 7.20 -5.92 2.88
CA VAL A 19 6.61 -5.24 4.04
C VAL A 19 5.10 -5.05 3.93
N GLY A 20 4.57 -4.72 2.76
CA GLY A 20 3.13 -4.56 2.55
C GLY A 20 2.36 -5.84 2.83
N VAL A 21 2.86 -6.96 2.35
CA VAL A 21 2.29 -8.29 2.59
C VAL A 21 2.37 -8.66 4.07
N HIS A 22 3.52 -8.44 4.71
CA HIS A 22 3.69 -8.70 6.15
C HIS A 22 2.68 -7.92 7.00
N ILE A 23 2.44 -6.65 6.67
CA ILE A 23 1.48 -5.81 7.40
C ILE A 23 0.05 -6.33 7.24
N VAL A 24 -0.37 -6.67 6.03
CA VAL A 24 -1.72 -7.20 5.77
C VAL A 24 -1.91 -8.55 6.46
N GLN A 25 -0.91 -9.42 6.45
CA GLN A 25 -0.95 -10.70 7.15
C GLN A 25 -1.07 -10.49 8.67
N GLU A 26 -0.31 -9.58 9.27
CA GLU A 26 -0.42 -9.27 10.69
C GLU A 26 -1.80 -8.70 11.03
N MET A 27 -2.33 -7.79 10.23
CA MET A 27 -3.68 -7.25 10.43
C MET A 27 -4.74 -8.35 10.34
N THR A 28 -4.61 -9.27 9.40
CA THR A 28 -5.51 -10.42 9.23
C THR A 28 -5.48 -11.34 10.45
N ASP A 29 -4.29 -11.66 10.94
CA ASP A 29 -4.12 -12.50 12.14
C ASP A 29 -4.69 -11.83 13.38
N ARG A 30 -4.48 -10.52 13.55
CA ARG A 30 -5.02 -9.75 14.67
C ARG A 30 -6.54 -9.66 14.61
N ALA A 31 -7.10 -9.50 13.42
CA ALA A 31 -8.56 -9.50 13.24
C ALA A 31 -9.16 -10.88 13.58
N ALA A 32 -8.55 -11.97 13.12
CA ALA A 32 -8.98 -13.33 13.42
C ALA A 32 -8.92 -13.66 14.92
N LYS A 33 -7.93 -13.11 15.63
CA LYS A 33 -7.78 -13.26 17.09
C LYS A 33 -8.68 -12.31 17.91
N GLY A 34 -9.41 -11.41 17.25
CA GLY A 34 -10.26 -10.41 17.90
C GLY A 34 -9.49 -9.26 18.57
N THR A 35 -8.19 -9.13 18.33
CA THR A 35 -7.34 -8.04 18.86
C THR A 35 -7.34 -6.79 17.97
N LEU A 36 -7.85 -6.90 16.76
CA LEU A 36 -8.07 -5.80 15.82
C LEU A 36 -9.53 -5.85 15.34
N LYS A 37 -10.26 -4.77 15.51
CA LYS A 37 -11.63 -4.64 14.99
C LYS A 37 -11.61 -3.80 13.73
N LEU A 38 -12.14 -4.34 12.65
CA LEU A 38 -12.33 -3.65 11.38
C LEU A 38 -13.83 -3.51 11.09
N PRO A 39 -14.25 -2.43 10.43
CA PRO A 39 -15.61 -2.33 9.89
C PRO A 39 -15.92 -3.49 8.91
N ASP A 40 -17.18 -3.86 8.82
CA ASP A 40 -17.63 -4.97 7.97
C ASP A 40 -17.41 -4.74 6.47
N ASP A 41 -17.25 -3.48 6.07
CA ASP A 41 -17.02 -3.07 4.69
C ASP A 41 -15.54 -2.93 4.32
N VAL A 42 -14.64 -3.44 5.16
CA VAL A 42 -13.20 -3.47 4.93
C VAL A 42 -12.73 -4.87 4.57
N GLU A 43 -11.98 -5.00 3.49
CA GLU A 43 -11.34 -6.23 3.08
C GLU A 43 -9.82 -6.08 3.10
N LEU A 44 -9.13 -7.08 3.65
CA LEU A 44 -7.67 -7.17 3.67
C LEU A 44 -7.24 -8.19 2.61
N VAL A 45 -6.36 -7.79 1.69
CA VAL A 45 -5.89 -8.66 0.60
C VAL A 45 -4.37 -8.65 0.53
N ASP A 46 -3.78 -9.84 0.55
CA ASP A 46 -2.40 -10.07 0.15
C ASP A 46 -2.33 -10.10 -1.38
N GLY A 47 -1.78 -9.06 -1.96
CA GLY A 47 -1.63 -8.91 -3.41
C GLY A 47 -0.33 -9.51 -3.96
N GLY A 48 0.58 -9.95 -3.10
CA GLY A 48 1.87 -10.51 -3.50
C GLY A 48 2.64 -9.60 -4.45
N THR A 49 3.22 -10.20 -5.48
CA THR A 49 3.82 -9.46 -6.59
C THR A 49 2.72 -9.08 -7.57
N PHE A 50 2.41 -7.82 -7.62
CA PHE A 50 1.31 -7.20 -8.33
C PHE A 50 1.17 -7.65 -9.80
N GLY A 51 -0.03 -8.02 -10.23
CA GLY A 51 -0.36 -8.38 -11.59
C GLY A 51 -1.77 -7.92 -12.01
N ILE A 52 -2.11 -8.10 -13.29
CA ILE A 52 -3.39 -7.70 -13.87
C ILE A 52 -4.59 -8.37 -13.17
N ASP A 53 -4.37 -9.48 -12.51
CA ASP A 53 -5.39 -10.22 -11.75
C ASP A 53 -6.00 -9.39 -10.61
N LEU A 54 -5.33 -8.30 -10.19
CA LEU A 54 -5.84 -7.39 -9.18
C LEU A 54 -6.87 -6.38 -9.71
N LEU A 55 -7.06 -6.30 -11.03
CA LEU A 55 -8.06 -5.40 -11.62
C LEU A 55 -9.44 -5.65 -11.02
N ASP A 56 -9.88 -6.90 -10.99
CA ASP A 56 -11.18 -7.28 -10.43
C ASP A 56 -11.27 -7.01 -8.93
N THR A 57 -10.14 -7.10 -8.23
CA THR A 57 -10.07 -6.87 -6.78
C THR A 57 -10.23 -5.38 -6.44
N ILE A 58 -9.69 -4.48 -7.25
CA ILE A 58 -9.73 -3.03 -7.01
C ILE A 58 -10.94 -2.34 -7.65
N ALA A 59 -11.51 -2.93 -8.69
CA ALA A 59 -12.64 -2.34 -9.42
C ALA A 59 -13.87 -2.15 -8.52
N GLY A 60 -14.53 -0.99 -8.63
CA GLY A 60 -15.74 -0.69 -7.88
C GLY A 60 -15.53 -0.37 -6.39
N ARG A 61 -14.30 -0.31 -5.91
CA ARG A 61 -14.00 0.07 -4.52
C ARG A 61 -14.16 1.58 -4.33
N ARG A 62 -14.73 1.97 -3.21
CA ARG A 62 -14.82 3.38 -2.80
C ARG A 62 -13.45 3.93 -2.38
N LYS A 63 -12.66 3.10 -1.72
CA LYS A 63 -11.29 3.44 -1.30
C LYS A 63 -10.38 2.22 -1.40
N VAL A 64 -9.18 2.44 -1.91
CA VAL A 64 -8.10 1.45 -1.95
C VAL A 64 -6.91 2.01 -1.20
N ILE A 65 -6.45 1.31 -0.18
CA ILE A 65 -5.27 1.63 0.61
C ILE A 65 -4.20 0.61 0.24
N VAL A 66 -3.17 1.04 -0.47
CA VAL A 66 -2.05 0.19 -0.90
C VAL A 66 -0.90 0.35 0.08
N ILE A 67 -0.30 -0.75 0.49
CA ILE A 67 0.89 -0.78 1.34
C ILE A 67 2.00 -1.45 0.56
N ASP A 68 3.11 -0.74 0.34
CA ASP A 68 4.23 -1.21 -0.47
C ASP A 68 5.56 -0.64 0.03
N ALA A 69 6.66 -1.31 -0.28
CA ALA A 69 8.00 -0.73 -0.15
C ALA A 69 8.23 0.28 -1.27
N VAL A 70 8.74 1.46 -0.93
CA VAL A 70 8.99 2.53 -1.90
C VAL A 70 10.42 3.03 -1.78
N GLN A 71 11.11 3.13 -2.90
CA GLN A 71 12.39 3.82 -2.99
C GLN A 71 12.13 5.28 -3.30
N VAL A 72 12.81 6.16 -2.56
CA VAL A 72 12.73 7.61 -2.77
C VAL A 72 14.12 8.11 -3.12
N ALA A 73 14.23 8.82 -4.23
CA ALA A 73 15.46 9.51 -4.57
C ALA A 73 15.74 10.60 -3.53
N ALA A 74 16.99 10.73 -3.08
CA ALA A 74 17.39 11.69 -2.06
C ALA A 74 17.05 13.16 -2.43
N GLU A 75 16.86 13.42 -3.70
CA GLU A 75 16.53 14.72 -4.28
C GLU A 75 15.06 15.13 -4.14
N GLU A 76 14.17 14.18 -3.85
CA GLU A 76 12.72 14.42 -3.78
C GLU A 76 12.23 14.90 -2.40
N SER A 77 13.10 14.93 -1.39
CA SER A 77 12.73 15.33 -0.05
C SER A 77 13.18 16.76 0.27
N ALA A 78 12.27 17.54 0.81
CA ALA A 78 12.61 18.83 1.42
C ALA A 78 13.58 18.67 2.63
N ASP A 79 13.66 17.47 3.21
CA ASP A 79 14.56 17.13 4.30
C ASP A 79 15.05 15.67 4.14
N PRO A 80 16.14 15.43 3.40
CA PRO A 80 16.70 14.09 3.19
C PRO A 80 17.03 13.34 4.49
N SER A 81 17.23 14.05 5.60
CA SER A 81 17.55 13.43 6.89
C SER A 81 16.37 12.68 7.52
N LYS A 82 15.16 12.97 7.06
CA LYS A 82 13.91 12.33 7.55
C LYS A 82 13.48 11.12 6.74
N ILE A 83 14.11 10.86 5.60
CA ILE A 83 13.78 9.75 4.71
C ILE A 83 14.86 8.70 4.77
N GLY A 84 14.85 7.95 5.85
CA GLY A 84 15.70 6.77 6.02
C GLY A 84 14.88 5.48 6.01
N PRO A 85 15.53 4.31 6.12
CA PRO A 85 14.86 3.02 6.26
C PRO A 85 13.80 3.04 7.37
N GLY A 86 12.62 2.53 7.07
CA GLY A 86 11.47 2.57 7.98
C GLY A 86 10.65 3.86 7.95
N ALA A 87 11.07 4.89 7.20
CA ALA A 87 10.23 6.06 6.98
C ALA A 87 8.95 5.69 6.23
N VAL A 88 7.84 6.32 6.58
CA VAL A 88 6.54 6.08 5.97
C VAL A 88 6.10 7.32 5.20
N LEU A 89 5.75 7.12 3.95
CA LEU A 89 5.29 8.16 3.04
C LEU A 89 3.85 7.88 2.63
N ARG A 90 3.02 8.93 2.59
CA ARG A 90 1.66 8.86 2.09
C ARG A 90 1.55 9.65 0.81
N PHE A 91 1.03 9.04 -0.23
CA PHE A 91 0.73 9.71 -1.49
C PHE A 91 -0.54 9.14 -2.14
N THR A 92 -1.11 9.92 -3.06
CA THR A 92 -2.34 9.57 -3.78
C THR A 92 -2.01 9.02 -5.17
N ALA A 93 -3.05 8.51 -5.86
CA ALA A 93 -2.90 8.11 -7.26
C ALA A 93 -2.52 9.29 -8.17
N GLU A 94 -2.98 10.50 -7.83
CA GLU A 94 -2.64 11.73 -8.55
C GLU A 94 -1.16 12.08 -8.39
N ASP A 95 -0.62 11.94 -7.17
CA ASP A 95 0.81 12.12 -6.91
C ASP A 95 1.64 11.12 -7.71
N LEU A 96 1.17 9.86 -7.78
CA LEU A 96 1.83 8.80 -8.57
C LEU A 96 1.83 9.13 -10.06
N ALA A 97 0.73 9.65 -10.58
CA ALA A 97 0.60 10.03 -12.00
C ALA A 97 1.54 11.18 -12.41
N GLN A 98 1.93 12.04 -11.46
CA GLN A 98 2.84 13.16 -11.69
C GLN A 98 4.32 12.74 -11.65
N ARG A 99 4.64 11.55 -11.12
CA ARG A 99 6.01 11.04 -11.09
C ARG A 99 6.43 10.54 -12.46
N GLN A 100 7.72 10.68 -12.77
CA GLN A 100 8.28 10.08 -13.98
C GLN A 100 8.36 8.57 -13.78
N THR A 101 8.12 7.81 -14.85
CA THR A 101 8.17 6.33 -14.81
C THR A 101 9.53 5.78 -14.37
N ALA A 102 10.61 6.55 -14.57
CA ALA A 102 11.94 6.19 -14.09
C ALA A 102 12.09 6.16 -12.56
N ASP A 103 11.20 6.87 -11.85
CA ASP A 103 11.22 6.98 -10.39
C ASP A 103 10.29 5.98 -9.70
N LEU A 104 9.58 5.17 -10.49
CA LEU A 104 8.61 4.19 -10.01
C LEU A 104 9.21 2.78 -10.00
N SER A 105 8.90 2.02 -8.94
CA SER A 105 9.16 0.58 -8.94
C SER A 105 8.23 -0.15 -9.92
N LEU A 106 8.58 -1.40 -10.27
CA LEU A 106 7.72 -2.24 -11.12
C LEU A 106 6.31 -2.41 -10.53
N HIS A 107 6.20 -2.51 -9.20
CA HIS A 107 4.90 -2.60 -8.51
C HIS A 107 4.06 -1.33 -8.69
N GLN A 108 4.69 -0.16 -8.59
CA GLN A 108 4.00 1.13 -8.74
C GLN A 108 3.56 1.36 -10.19
N ILE A 109 4.38 0.95 -11.16
CA ILE A 109 4.02 0.98 -12.59
C ILE A 109 2.81 0.08 -12.84
N GLY A 110 2.84 -1.16 -12.35
CA GLY A 110 1.73 -2.11 -12.47
C GLY A 110 0.44 -1.60 -11.83
N LEU A 111 0.52 -0.97 -10.67
CA LEU A 111 -0.63 -0.33 -10.02
C LEU A 111 -1.21 0.79 -10.89
N PHE A 112 -0.36 1.67 -11.41
CA PHE A 112 -0.78 2.77 -12.29
C PHE A 112 -1.47 2.25 -13.55
N GLU A 113 -0.89 1.25 -14.21
CA GLU A 113 -1.47 0.62 -15.40
C GLU A 113 -2.83 -0.03 -15.08
N THR A 114 -2.95 -0.72 -13.96
CA THR A 114 -4.20 -1.34 -13.53
C THR A 114 -5.29 -0.31 -13.24
N LEU A 115 -4.95 0.80 -12.56
CA LEU A 115 -5.87 1.90 -12.30
C LEU A 115 -6.32 2.58 -13.61
N SER A 116 -5.40 2.76 -14.55
CA SER A 116 -5.69 3.34 -15.87
C SER A 116 -6.62 2.42 -16.66
N MET A 117 -6.39 1.11 -16.63
CA MET A 117 -7.24 0.12 -17.29
C MET A 117 -8.65 0.08 -16.66
N ALA A 118 -8.74 0.12 -15.33
CA ALA A 118 -10.03 0.18 -14.64
C ALA A 118 -10.86 1.38 -15.09
N ARG A 119 -10.23 2.55 -15.22
CA ARG A 119 -10.88 3.76 -15.72
C ARG A 119 -11.36 3.60 -17.18
N GLN A 120 -10.54 3.02 -18.04
CA GLN A 120 -10.89 2.78 -19.47
C GLN A 120 -12.06 1.81 -19.62
N LEU A 121 -12.15 0.81 -18.73
CA LEU A 121 -13.23 -0.16 -18.73
C LEU A 121 -14.51 0.35 -18.04
N GLY A 122 -14.52 1.62 -17.61
CA GLY A 122 -15.68 2.20 -16.92
C GLY A 122 -15.89 1.69 -15.49
N SER A 123 -14.91 0.96 -14.95
CA SER A 123 -14.93 0.51 -13.56
C SER A 123 -14.44 1.66 -12.66
N ALA A 124 -15.35 2.30 -11.96
CA ALA A 124 -14.98 3.35 -11.04
C ALA A 124 -14.13 2.78 -9.90
N VAL A 125 -12.94 3.31 -9.70
CA VAL A 125 -12.15 3.16 -8.49
C VAL A 125 -12.19 4.53 -7.80
N GLY A 126 -12.58 4.54 -6.54
CA GLY A 126 -12.69 5.77 -5.78
C GLY A 126 -11.32 6.33 -5.38
N GLU A 127 -11.18 6.73 -4.13
CA GLU A 127 -9.91 7.24 -3.61
C GLU A 127 -8.85 6.13 -3.57
N VAL A 128 -7.65 6.42 -4.04
CA VAL A 128 -6.48 5.53 -3.92
C VAL A 128 -5.41 6.24 -3.11
N VAL A 129 -5.03 5.62 -2.00
CA VAL A 129 -3.96 6.08 -1.11
C VAL A 129 -2.87 5.02 -1.07
N ILE A 130 -1.62 5.45 -1.14
CA ILE A 130 -0.46 4.56 -1.05
C ILE A 130 0.31 4.94 0.21
N LEU A 131 0.53 3.95 1.06
CA LEU A 131 1.42 4.04 2.22
C LEU A 131 2.71 3.33 1.85
N GLY A 132 3.75 4.11 1.56
CA GLY A 132 5.05 3.63 1.17
C GLY A 132 6.00 3.57 2.34
N ILE A 133 6.69 2.45 2.51
CA ILE A 133 7.70 2.25 3.55
C ILE A 133 9.06 2.17 2.87
N VAL A 134 10.00 3.01 3.30
CA VAL A 134 11.36 3.02 2.76
C VAL A 134 12.12 1.77 3.23
N PRO A 135 12.55 0.90 2.31
CA PRO A 135 13.27 -0.31 2.67
C PRO A 135 14.72 0.00 3.06
N LYS A 136 15.32 -0.87 3.88
CA LYS A 136 16.76 -0.90 4.15
C LYS A 136 17.47 -1.86 3.22
N THR A 137 16.86 -3.02 2.98
CA THR A 137 17.46 -4.10 2.19
C THR A 137 16.42 -4.84 1.36
N LEU A 138 16.79 -5.17 0.14
CA LEU A 138 16.00 -5.97 -0.80
C LEU A 138 16.69 -7.30 -1.12
N GLU A 139 17.62 -7.72 -0.27
CA GLU A 139 18.30 -8.99 -0.39
C GLU A 139 17.36 -10.18 -0.15
N SER A 140 17.74 -11.35 -0.63
CA SER A 140 16.99 -12.58 -0.37
C SER A 140 16.86 -12.84 1.13
N GLY A 141 15.67 -13.18 1.58
CA GLY A 141 15.36 -13.49 2.96
C GLY A 141 13.89 -13.25 3.29
N LEU A 142 13.45 -13.76 4.42
CA LEU A 142 12.05 -13.74 4.84
C LEU A 142 11.76 -12.67 5.91
N GLU A 143 12.79 -12.14 6.57
CA GLU A 143 12.64 -11.24 7.70
C GLU A 143 12.77 -9.78 7.27
N LEU A 144 11.93 -8.93 7.83
CA LEU A 144 12.08 -7.48 7.73
C LEU A 144 13.33 -7.01 8.48
N SER A 145 13.99 -5.97 7.97
CA SER A 145 15.03 -5.28 8.73
C SER A 145 14.46 -4.70 10.03
N PRO A 146 15.27 -4.52 11.07
CA PRO A 146 14.80 -3.95 12.34
C PRO A 146 14.12 -2.59 12.19
N GLU A 147 14.63 -1.75 11.30
CA GLU A 147 14.08 -0.41 11.04
C GLU A 147 12.70 -0.47 10.41
N VAL A 148 12.49 -1.36 9.45
CA VAL A 148 11.19 -1.55 8.78
C VAL A 148 10.23 -2.28 9.72
N ALA A 149 10.69 -3.30 10.45
CA ALA A 149 9.87 -3.98 11.46
C ALA A 149 9.36 -3.02 12.54
N ALA A 150 10.18 -2.06 12.97
CA ALA A 150 9.80 -1.04 13.94
C ALA A 150 8.72 -0.06 13.39
N ALA A 151 8.63 0.10 12.08
CA ALA A 151 7.62 0.96 11.44
C ALA A 151 6.24 0.28 11.32
N VAL A 152 6.14 -1.04 11.40
CA VAL A 152 4.90 -1.80 11.19
C VAL A 152 3.74 -1.32 12.07
N PRO A 153 3.89 -1.12 13.40
CA PRO A 153 2.78 -0.61 14.22
C PRO A 153 2.27 0.75 13.77
N LYS A 154 3.16 1.66 13.39
CA LYS A 154 2.80 2.98 12.89
C LYS A 154 2.01 2.89 11.58
N VAL A 155 2.41 2.01 10.67
CA VAL A 155 1.70 1.83 9.40
C VAL A 155 0.30 1.27 9.65
N ILE A 156 0.15 0.30 10.55
CA ILE A 156 -1.18 -0.22 10.93
C ILE A 156 -2.08 0.92 11.46
N ASP A 157 -1.56 1.78 12.33
CA ASP A 157 -2.31 2.93 12.84
C ASP A 157 -2.71 3.89 11.71
N LEU A 158 -1.84 4.13 10.74
CA LEU A 158 -2.14 4.95 9.56
C LEU A 158 -3.21 4.30 8.68
N VAL A 159 -3.17 2.98 8.48
CA VAL A 159 -4.22 2.25 7.75
C VAL A 159 -5.56 2.41 8.44
N LEU A 160 -5.60 2.24 9.77
CA LEU A 160 -6.84 2.40 10.55
C LEU A 160 -7.38 3.83 10.44
N LYS A 161 -6.51 4.83 10.45
CA LYS A 161 -6.89 6.22 10.22
C LYS A 161 -7.47 6.43 8.82
N GLU A 162 -6.82 5.89 7.78
CA GLU A 162 -7.34 5.97 6.41
C GLU A 162 -8.70 5.29 6.24
N ILE A 163 -8.97 4.21 6.97
CA ILE A 163 -10.26 3.52 6.98
C ILE A 163 -11.35 4.42 7.58
N THR A 164 -11.04 5.17 8.64
CA THR A 164 -12.00 6.06 9.33
C THR A 164 -12.17 7.41 8.63
N ASP A 165 -11.13 7.91 7.99
CA ASP A 165 -11.12 9.19 7.25
C ASP A 165 -11.73 9.06 5.85
N VAL A 166 -12.66 8.14 5.64
CA VAL A 166 -13.40 8.08 4.39
C VAL A 166 -14.28 9.30 4.32
N GLY A 167 -13.80 10.32 3.62
CA GLY A 167 -14.54 11.57 3.41
C GLY A 167 -15.96 11.28 2.91
N ALA A 168 -16.93 12.05 3.40
CA ALA A 168 -18.29 11.97 2.92
C ALA A 168 -18.27 12.07 1.39
N TYR A 169 -18.59 10.98 0.72
CA TYR A 169 -18.82 11.00 -0.71
C TYR A 169 -20.00 11.96 -0.95
N PRO A 170 -19.85 13.03 -1.75
CA PRO A 170 -21.03 13.72 -2.22
C PRO A 170 -21.81 12.73 -3.07
N GLY A 171 -22.93 12.29 -2.54
CA GLY A 171 -23.85 11.39 -3.21
C GLY A 171 -24.36 11.96 -4.53
#